data_b10ad40dcf40fe2d371a875a19a36b24
#
_entry.id   b10ad40dcf40fe2d371a875a19a36b24
#
_cell.length_a   1.000
_cell.length_b   1.000
_cell.length_c   1.000
_cell.angle_alpha   90.00
_cell.angle_beta   90.00
_cell.angle_gamma   90.00
#
_symmetry.space_group_name_H-M   'P 1'
#
loop_
_entity.id
_entity.type
_entity.pdbx_description
1 polymer ?
#
loop_
_entity_poly.entity_id
_entity_poly.type
_entity_poly.pdbx_seq_one_letter_code
_entity_poly.pdbx_strand_id
1 'polypeptide(L)'
;MKIGSIQTYAKNVSGEVYVKNETTLVIKDLWYNGAGPLTFFMIGSSHPLQPPQPSKDGTVIPYPYEGEFFNYDDADAKSKILPAFKGEEIELTMPHGVTTAEIKWLSVWCFEFHMNFGDIFFPEDISCKYKKELLYPKLLNIGSKILSYVDLFGEKW
;
A
#
# COMPACT_ATOMS: atom_id res chain seq x y z
N MET A 1 -5.39 9.48 -2.74
CA MET A 1 -4.82 10.07 -1.49
C MET A 1 -3.36 9.68 -1.37
N LYS A 2 -2.45 10.64 -1.14
CA LYS A 2 -1.01 10.35 -0.91
C LYS A 2 -0.78 9.79 0.51
N ILE A 3 -0.02 8.69 0.60
CA ILE A 3 0.43 8.12 1.87
C ILE A 3 1.78 8.72 2.25
N GLY A 4 2.74 8.70 1.34
CA GLY A 4 4.09 9.21 1.55
C GLY A 4 5.10 8.62 0.59
N SER A 5 6.38 8.71 0.96
CA SER A 5 7.49 8.16 0.19
C SER A 5 8.05 6.91 0.84
N ILE A 6 8.47 5.95 0.04
CA ILE A 6 9.16 4.74 0.51
C ILE A 6 10.49 5.13 1.13
N GLN A 7 10.75 4.64 2.35
CA GLN A 7 12.06 4.71 3.00
C GLN A 7 12.99 3.70 2.34
N THR A 8 14.09 4.16 1.78
CA THR A 8 15.08 3.32 1.11
C THR A 8 16.06 2.70 2.11
N TYR A 9 16.29 1.39 2.03
CA TYR A 9 17.33 0.69 2.79
C TYR A 9 18.36 0.05 1.88
N ALA A 10 17.95 -0.49 0.72
CA ALA A 10 18.84 -1.15 -0.24
C ALA A 10 18.29 -1.12 -1.67
N LYS A 11 19.11 -1.52 -2.64
CA LYS A 11 18.73 -1.78 -4.04
C LYS A 11 18.06 -0.62 -4.76
N ASN A 12 18.27 0.62 -4.29
CA ASN A 12 17.71 1.86 -4.82
C ASN A 12 16.16 1.87 -4.83
N VAL A 13 15.54 1.17 -3.89
CA VAL A 13 14.08 1.17 -3.78
C VAL A 13 13.61 2.55 -3.33
N SER A 14 12.80 3.20 -4.14
CA SER A 14 12.14 4.46 -3.81
C SER A 14 10.85 4.63 -4.60
N GLY A 15 9.99 5.54 -4.20
CA GLY A 15 8.74 5.85 -4.87
C GLY A 15 7.76 6.53 -3.93
N GLU A 16 6.69 7.05 -4.50
CA GLU A 16 5.61 7.71 -3.76
C GLU A 16 4.36 6.84 -3.78
N VAL A 17 3.81 6.52 -2.61
CA VAL A 17 2.65 5.62 -2.46
C VAL A 17 1.37 6.41 -2.28
N TYR A 18 0.35 6.01 -3.03
CA TYR A 18 -0.99 6.60 -3.02
C TYR A 18 -2.06 5.52 -2.88
N VAL A 19 -3.15 5.82 -2.20
CA VAL A 19 -4.40 5.06 -2.28
C VAL A 19 -5.19 5.58 -3.48
N LYS A 20 -5.49 4.69 -4.44
CA LYS A 20 -6.34 4.97 -5.59
C LYS A 20 -7.81 4.73 -5.25
N ASN A 21 -8.10 3.58 -4.68
CA ASN A 21 -9.43 3.15 -4.22
C ASN A 21 -9.32 2.08 -3.12
N GLU A 22 -10.41 1.46 -2.73
CA GLU A 22 -10.47 0.47 -1.64
C GLU A 22 -9.61 -0.78 -1.89
N THR A 23 -9.29 -1.08 -3.15
CA THR A 23 -8.58 -2.31 -3.53
C THR A 23 -7.29 -2.07 -4.30
N THR A 24 -6.87 -0.81 -4.45
CA THR A 24 -5.71 -0.48 -5.31
C THR A 24 -4.84 0.60 -4.70
N LEU A 25 -3.55 0.28 -4.59
CA LEU A 25 -2.49 1.26 -4.37
C LEU A 25 -1.85 1.66 -5.70
N VAL A 26 -1.33 2.87 -5.77
CA VAL A 26 -0.47 3.35 -6.86
C VAL A 26 0.88 3.71 -6.27
N ILE A 27 1.95 3.26 -6.92
CA ILE A 27 3.31 3.73 -6.62
C ILE A 27 3.77 4.52 -7.83
N LYS A 28 4.08 5.80 -7.60
CA LYS A 28 4.63 6.70 -8.62
C LYS A 28 6.13 6.83 -8.47
N ASP A 29 6.80 7.08 -9.59
CA ASP A 29 8.25 7.25 -9.64
C ASP A 29 8.98 6.11 -8.90
N LEU A 30 8.57 4.88 -9.19
CA LEU A 30 9.12 3.68 -8.56
C LEU A 30 10.49 3.36 -9.14
N TRP A 31 11.49 3.27 -8.28
CA TRP A 31 12.84 2.82 -8.59
C TRP A 31 13.16 1.52 -7.84
N TYR A 32 13.77 0.60 -8.53
CA TYR A 32 14.34 -0.63 -7.97
C TYR A 32 15.32 -1.20 -8.99
N ASN A 33 16.53 -1.56 -8.59
CA ASN A 33 17.56 -2.02 -9.52
C ASN A 33 17.40 -3.46 -10.02
N GLY A 34 16.39 -4.21 -9.54
CA GLY A 34 16.13 -5.58 -9.97
C GLY A 34 17.09 -6.65 -9.42
N ALA A 35 18.00 -6.29 -8.50
CA ALA A 35 19.08 -7.18 -8.07
C ALA A 35 18.74 -8.09 -6.88
N GLY A 36 17.47 -8.25 -6.53
CA GLY A 36 17.02 -9.15 -5.46
C GLY A 36 16.50 -10.47 -6.04
N PRO A 37 17.05 -11.64 -5.68
CA PRO A 37 16.70 -12.91 -6.33
C PRO A 37 15.30 -13.41 -6.06
N LEU A 38 14.69 -13.12 -4.91
CA LEU A 38 13.32 -13.47 -4.54
C LEU A 38 12.64 -12.25 -3.90
N THR A 39 12.44 -11.20 -4.70
CA THR A 39 11.92 -9.91 -4.23
C THR A 39 10.49 -9.71 -4.67
N PHE A 40 9.64 -9.30 -3.72
CA PHE A 40 8.21 -9.08 -3.90
C PHE A 40 7.75 -7.84 -3.16
N PHE A 41 6.61 -7.29 -3.57
CA PHE A 41 5.84 -6.40 -2.71
C PHE A 41 5.15 -7.22 -1.62
N MET A 42 5.19 -6.71 -0.40
CA MET A 42 4.48 -7.29 0.73
C MET A 42 3.70 -6.22 1.48
N ILE A 43 2.55 -6.59 1.98
CA ILE A 43 1.74 -5.76 2.85
C ILE A 43 1.48 -6.46 4.18
N GLY A 44 1.21 -5.68 5.21
CA GLY A 44 0.75 -6.19 6.50
C GLY A 44 -0.33 -5.32 7.10
N SER A 45 -1.19 -5.94 7.92
CA SER A 45 -2.32 -5.32 8.64
C SER A 45 -2.04 -5.06 10.11
N SER A 46 -0.92 -5.53 10.65
CA SER A 46 -0.48 -5.27 12.02
C SER A 46 0.64 -4.23 12.04
N HIS A 47 0.68 -3.36 13.06
CA HIS A 47 1.83 -2.52 13.28
C HIS A 47 2.98 -3.36 13.84
N PRO A 48 4.11 -3.46 13.14
CA PRO A 48 5.30 -4.06 13.72
C PRO A 48 5.83 -3.15 14.83
N LEU A 49 6.23 -3.75 15.95
CA LEU A 49 6.87 -3.03 17.06
C LEU A 49 8.29 -2.53 16.73
N GLN A 50 8.82 -2.91 15.58
CA GLN A 50 10.15 -2.58 15.05
C GLN A 50 10.06 -2.35 13.55
N PRO A 51 11.05 -1.69 12.89
CA PRO A 51 11.07 -1.57 11.44
C PRO A 51 10.79 -2.93 10.79
N PRO A 52 9.92 -3.00 9.77
CA PRO A 52 9.31 -4.25 9.38
C PRO A 52 10.36 -5.25 8.95
N GLN A 53 10.57 -6.23 9.78
CA GLN A 53 10.79 -7.52 9.23
C GLN A 53 9.38 -7.98 8.83
N PRO A 54 9.08 -8.21 7.56
CA PRO A 54 7.82 -8.84 7.20
C PRO A 54 7.75 -10.11 8.03
N SER A 55 6.93 -10.06 9.03
CA SER A 55 6.60 -11.21 9.85
C SER A 55 5.97 -12.25 8.92
N LYS A 56 5.87 -13.48 9.37
CA LYS A 56 5.10 -14.54 8.68
C LYS A 56 3.65 -14.11 8.35
N ASP A 57 3.21 -12.96 8.89
CA ASP A 57 1.87 -12.38 8.73
C ASP A 57 1.78 -11.41 7.52
N GLY A 58 2.87 -11.17 6.81
CA GLY A 58 2.86 -10.38 5.58
C GLY A 58 2.27 -11.15 4.41
N THR A 59 1.50 -10.44 3.57
CA THR A 59 0.91 -10.99 2.35
C THR A 59 1.69 -10.50 1.14
N VAL A 60 2.08 -11.43 0.24
CA VAL A 60 2.72 -11.10 -1.02
C VAL A 60 1.69 -10.51 -1.98
N ILE A 61 2.04 -9.38 -2.59
CA ILE A 61 1.27 -8.75 -3.65
C ILE A 61 1.95 -9.07 -4.98
N PRO A 62 1.31 -9.88 -5.85
CA PRO A 62 1.89 -10.17 -7.16
C PRO A 62 1.91 -8.92 -8.05
N TYR A 63 2.99 -8.77 -8.81
CA TYR A 63 3.11 -7.75 -9.82
C TYR A 63 3.82 -8.31 -11.08
N PRO A 64 3.23 -8.13 -12.27
CA PRO A 64 1.87 -7.62 -12.51
C PRO A 64 0.80 -8.56 -11.94
N TYR A 65 -0.39 -8.02 -11.62
CA TYR A 65 -1.52 -8.85 -11.21
C TYR A 65 -2.16 -9.52 -12.42
N GLU A 66 -2.23 -10.84 -12.42
CA GLU A 66 -2.75 -11.67 -13.51
C GLU A 66 -4.02 -12.47 -13.12
N GLY A 67 -4.73 -12.01 -12.10
CA GLY A 67 -5.98 -12.62 -11.64
C GLY A 67 -5.85 -13.59 -10.49
N GLU A 68 -4.62 -13.92 -10.07
CA GLU A 68 -4.35 -14.86 -8.98
C GLU A 68 -3.41 -14.28 -7.94
N PHE A 69 -3.61 -14.69 -6.69
CA PHE A 69 -2.67 -14.46 -5.59
C PHE A 69 -2.03 -15.79 -5.22
N PHE A 70 -0.79 -15.75 -4.78
CA PHE A 70 -0.06 -16.95 -4.40
C PHE A 70 0.57 -16.78 -3.02
N ASN A 71 0.71 -17.91 -2.33
CA ASN A 71 1.44 -17.96 -1.09
C ASN A 71 2.95 -18.00 -1.37
N TYR A 72 3.73 -17.52 -0.43
CA TYR A 72 5.18 -17.49 -0.51
C TYR A 72 5.80 -18.87 -0.78
N ASP A 73 5.22 -19.94 -0.22
CA ASP A 73 5.74 -21.31 -0.32
C ASP A 73 5.45 -21.99 -1.66
N ASP A 74 4.70 -21.34 -2.56
CA ASP A 74 4.41 -21.89 -3.88
C ASP A 74 5.65 -21.88 -4.78
N ALA A 75 5.95 -23.04 -5.37
CA ALA A 75 7.09 -23.18 -6.28
C ALA A 75 7.01 -22.24 -7.49
N ASP A 76 5.81 -21.86 -7.92
CA ASP A 76 5.54 -20.93 -9.02
C ASP A 76 5.78 -19.47 -8.64
N ALA A 77 5.95 -19.16 -7.37
CA ALA A 77 6.21 -17.79 -6.90
C ALA A 77 7.46 -17.18 -7.57
N LYS A 78 8.44 -17.99 -7.95
CA LYS A 78 9.65 -17.53 -8.66
C LYS A 78 9.36 -16.82 -9.99
N SER A 79 8.26 -17.15 -10.64
CA SER A 79 7.85 -16.50 -11.89
C SER A 79 7.34 -15.08 -11.69
N LYS A 80 7.04 -14.69 -10.47
CA LYS A 80 6.46 -13.39 -10.08
C LYS A 80 7.46 -12.46 -9.38
N ILE A 81 8.77 -12.75 -9.50
CA ILE A 81 9.84 -11.91 -8.96
C ILE A 81 9.79 -10.53 -9.59
N LEU A 82 9.93 -9.49 -8.78
CA LEU A 82 9.88 -8.11 -9.26
C LEU A 82 11.01 -7.83 -10.26
N PRO A 83 10.70 -7.23 -11.41
CA PRO A 83 11.69 -6.71 -12.34
C PRO A 83 12.34 -5.44 -11.79
N ALA A 84 13.35 -4.93 -12.48
CA ALA A 84 13.84 -3.57 -12.24
C ALA A 84 12.80 -2.52 -12.64
N PHE A 85 12.74 -1.42 -11.90
CA PHE A 85 11.93 -0.23 -12.18
C PHE A 85 12.83 1.00 -12.29
N LYS A 86 12.49 1.92 -13.16
CA LYS A 86 13.28 3.12 -13.49
C LYS A 86 12.42 4.39 -13.54
N GLY A 87 11.57 4.57 -12.55
CA GLY A 87 10.68 5.73 -12.44
C GLY A 87 9.26 5.49 -12.98
N GLU A 88 8.85 4.22 -13.11
CA GLU A 88 7.51 3.89 -13.58
C GLU A 88 6.44 4.19 -12.52
N GLU A 89 5.22 4.40 -13.00
CA GLU A 89 4.01 4.37 -12.20
C GLU A 89 3.38 2.97 -12.33
N ILE A 90 3.10 2.33 -11.20
CA ILE A 90 2.49 1.01 -11.14
C ILE A 90 1.26 0.99 -10.24
N GLU A 91 0.37 0.02 -10.49
CA GLU A 91 -0.78 -0.27 -9.63
C GLU A 91 -0.60 -1.63 -8.95
N LEU A 92 -0.90 -1.67 -7.64
CA LEU A 92 -0.92 -2.88 -6.85
C LEU A 92 -2.36 -3.19 -6.45
N THR A 93 -2.87 -4.32 -6.91
CA THR A 93 -4.20 -4.82 -6.54
C THR A 93 -4.12 -5.58 -5.21
N MET A 94 -5.05 -5.30 -4.31
CA MET A 94 -5.10 -5.97 -3.00
C MET A 94 -5.76 -7.35 -3.11
N PRO A 95 -5.33 -8.33 -2.30
CA PRO A 95 -5.96 -9.63 -2.20
C PRO A 95 -7.44 -9.55 -1.82
N HIS A 96 -8.22 -10.57 -2.21
CA HIS A 96 -9.61 -10.66 -1.83
C HIS A 96 -9.80 -10.55 -0.31
N GLY A 97 -10.70 -9.65 0.08
CA GLY A 97 -11.02 -9.40 1.49
C GLY A 97 -10.06 -8.44 2.20
N VAL A 98 -9.02 -7.95 1.51
CA VAL A 98 -8.12 -6.92 2.04
C VAL A 98 -8.44 -5.58 1.41
N THR A 99 -8.65 -4.57 2.25
CA THR A 99 -8.84 -3.19 1.78
C THR A 99 -7.59 -2.36 2.05
N THR A 100 -7.40 -1.32 1.23
CA THR A 100 -6.28 -0.37 1.43
C THR A 100 -6.34 0.35 2.78
N ALA A 101 -7.53 0.42 3.41
CA ALA A 101 -7.72 1.00 4.74
C ALA A 101 -7.18 0.12 5.89
N GLU A 102 -7.02 -1.17 5.64
CA GLU A 102 -6.51 -2.14 6.63
C GLU A 102 -5.00 -2.28 6.59
N ILE A 103 -4.35 -1.77 5.53
CA ILE A 103 -2.90 -1.86 5.38
C ILE A 103 -2.22 -0.95 6.41
N LYS A 104 -1.23 -1.48 7.10
CA LYS A 104 -0.39 -0.76 8.05
C LYS A 104 1.01 -0.49 7.51
N TRP A 105 1.48 -1.31 6.60
CA TRP A 105 2.75 -1.11 5.91
C TRP A 105 2.78 -1.78 4.54
N LEU A 106 3.62 -1.25 3.65
CA LEU A 106 4.04 -1.84 2.38
C LEU A 106 5.56 -1.94 2.37
N SER A 107 6.10 -3.07 1.95
CA SER A 107 7.55 -3.33 1.86
C SER A 107 7.92 -3.94 0.52
N VAL A 108 9.13 -3.65 0.07
CA VAL A 108 9.83 -4.39 -0.99
C VAL A 108 10.80 -5.35 -0.31
N TRP A 109 10.42 -6.61 -0.24
CA TRP A 109 11.09 -7.63 0.56
C TRP A 109 11.78 -8.68 -0.29
N CYS A 110 13.03 -8.99 0.06
CA CYS A 110 13.78 -10.10 -0.51
C CYS A 110 13.79 -11.29 0.45
N PHE A 111 13.13 -12.36 0.06
CA PHE A 111 13.04 -13.57 0.88
C PHE A 111 14.35 -14.34 0.94
N GLU A 112 15.11 -14.40 -0.16
CA GLU A 112 16.39 -15.09 -0.18
C GLU A 112 17.40 -14.49 0.80
N PHE A 113 17.42 -13.17 0.91
CA PHE A 113 18.33 -12.46 1.82
C PHE A 113 17.73 -12.15 3.18
N HIS A 114 16.44 -12.45 3.38
CA HIS A 114 15.66 -12.02 4.56
C HIS A 114 15.84 -10.53 4.85
N MET A 115 15.64 -9.71 3.81
CA MET A 115 16.06 -8.31 3.82
C MET A 115 14.94 -7.41 3.30
N ASN A 116 14.67 -6.32 4.05
CA ASN A 116 13.82 -5.24 3.61
C ASN A 116 14.64 -4.26 2.76
N PHE A 117 14.25 -4.07 1.51
CA PHE A 117 14.91 -3.11 0.63
C PHE A 117 14.32 -1.72 0.71
N GLY A 118 13.08 -1.60 1.13
CA GLY A 118 12.40 -0.33 1.36
C GLY A 118 10.99 -0.55 1.82
N ASP A 119 10.47 0.37 2.62
CA ASP A 119 9.11 0.31 3.15
C ASP A 119 8.46 1.67 3.34
N ILE A 120 7.17 1.62 3.62
CA ILE A 120 6.38 2.75 4.08
C ILE A 120 5.33 2.28 5.07
N PHE A 121 5.18 3.04 6.17
CA PHE A 121 4.09 2.86 7.13
C PHE A 121 2.89 3.72 6.76
N PHE A 122 1.71 3.14 6.90
CA PHE A 122 0.46 3.82 6.65
C PHE A 122 -0.04 4.51 7.92
N PRO A 123 -0.59 5.74 7.83
CA PRO A 123 -1.14 6.42 8.99
C PRO A 123 -2.31 5.65 9.61
N GLU A 124 -2.44 5.68 10.94
CA GLU A 124 -3.55 5.01 11.64
C GLU A 124 -4.92 5.54 11.24
N ASP A 125 -5.00 6.82 10.88
CA ASP A 125 -6.22 7.52 10.50
C ASP A 125 -6.57 7.42 9.01
N ILE A 126 -5.90 6.53 8.27
CA ILE A 126 -6.09 6.41 6.81
C ILE A 126 -7.53 6.12 6.43
N SER A 127 -8.23 5.27 7.20
CA SER A 127 -9.64 4.95 6.96
C SER A 127 -10.55 6.16 7.11
N CYS A 128 -10.26 7.03 8.06
CA CYS A 128 -11.01 8.26 8.30
C CYS A 128 -10.75 9.29 7.20
N LYS A 129 -9.50 9.48 6.82
CA LYS A 129 -9.09 10.38 5.72
C LYS A 129 -9.68 9.93 4.38
N TYR A 130 -9.61 8.64 4.10
CA TYR A 130 -10.12 8.05 2.86
C TYR A 130 -11.63 8.21 2.74
N LYS A 131 -12.39 7.95 3.79
CA LYS A 131 -13.85 8.20 3.82
C LYS A 131 -14.18 9.67 3.59
N LYS A 132 -13.41 10.58 4.18
CA LYS A 132 -13.61 12.03 4.01
C LYS A 132 -13.34 12.48 2.58
N GLU A 133 -12.28 11.99 1.93
CA GLU A 133 -11.98 12.35 0.54
C GLU A 133 -12.93 11.74 -0.48
N LEU A 134 -13.40 10.51 -0.28
CA LEU A 134 -14.31 9.83 -1.21
C LEU A 134 -15.78 10.18 -1.02
N LEU A 135 -16.24 10.33 0.22
CA LEU A 135 -17.63 10.64 0.51
C LEU A 135 -17.98 12.12 0.33
N TYR A 136 -16.98 13.00 0.41
CA TYR A 136 -17.19 14.44 0.35
C TYR A 136 -16.36 15.22 -0.67
N PRO A 137 -16.11 14.70 -1.89
CA PRO A 137 -15.34 15.45 -2.90
C PRO A 137 -16.04 16.75 -3.35
N LYS A 138 -17.35 16.89 -3.10
CA LYS A 138 -18.16 18.05 -3.51
C LYS A 138 -18.30 19.16 -2.46
N LEU A 139 -17.90 18.91 -1.21
CA LEU A 139 -18.04 19.93 -0.14
C LEU A 139 -16.88 20.93 -0.08
N LEU A 140 -15.78 20.66 -0.74
CA LEU A 140 -14.62 21.56 -0.80
C LEU A 140 -14.79 22.72 -1.80
N ASN A 141 -15.84 22.70 -2.65
CA ASN A 141 -16.07 23.73 -3.69
C ASN A 141 -17.35 24.56 -3.50
N ILE A 142 -18.05 24.44 -2.39
CA ILE A 142 -19.18 25.31 -2.08
C ILE A 142 -18.73 26.31 -1.01
N GLY A 143 -18.48 27.53 -1.49
CA GLY A 143 -18.03 28.64 -0.64
C GLY A 143 -18.83 28.78 0.65
N SER A 144 -18.14 28.89 1.75
CA SER A 144 -18.47 29.51 3.04
C SER A 144 -19.91 29.32 3.58
N LYS A 145 -20.46 28.11 3.62
CA LYS A 145 -21.49 27.75 4.59
C LYS A 145 -21.09 26.47 5.28
N ILE A 146 -20.57 26.62 6.48
CA ILE A 146 -20.33 25.52 7.42
C ILE A 146 -21.69 24.99 7.82
N LEU A 147 -22.12 23.90 7.19
CA LEU A 147 -23.17 23.06 7.77
C LEU A 147 -22.47 22.24 8.87
N SER A 148 -22.86 22.47 10.11
CA SER A 148 -22.35 21.71 11.25
C SER A 148 -22.76 20.24 11.09
N TYR A 149 -21.88 19.35 11.52
CA TYR A 149 -22.05 17.89 11.47
C TYR A 149 -23.34 17.37 12.15
N VAL A 150 -24.02 18.24 12.91
CA VAL A 150 -25.23 17.94 13.67
C VAL A 150 -26.50 17.90 12.79
N ASP A 151 -26.45 18.51 11.61
CA ASP A 151 -27.65 18.63 10.76
C ASP A 151 -27.90 17.42 9.84
N LEU A 152 -26.97 16.46 9.79
CA LEU A 152 -27.05 15.27 8.92
C LEU A 152 -27.55 14.00 9.61
N PHE A 153 -27.56 13.98 10.92
CA PHE A 153 -28.13 12.90 11.72
C PHE A 153 -29.18 13.47 12.66
N GLY A 154 -30.37 13.71 12.10
CA GLY A 154 -31.51 14.19 12.86
C GLY A 154 -31.97 13.20 13.92
N GLU A 155 -31.32 13.15 15.05
CA GLU A 155 -31.84 12.57 16.26
C GLU A 155 -32.20 13.72 17.25
N LYS A 156 -33.49 13.99 17.29
CA LYS A 156 -34.09 14.71 18.43
C LYS A 156 -34.07 13.77 19.63
N TRP A 157 -33.43 14.22 20.67
CA TRP A 157 -33.71 13.78 22.03
C TRP A 157 -34.76 14.67 22.62
#